data_47e935f64f0d6c73739d8c1f7ce53e82
#
_entry.id   47e935f64f0d6c73739d8c1f7ce53e82
#
_cell.length_a   1.000
_cell.length_b   1.000
_cell.length_c   1.000
_cell.angle_alpha   90.00
_cell.angle_beta   90.00
_cell.angle_gamma   90.00
#
_symmetry.space_group_name_H-M   'P 1'
#
loop_
_entity.id
_entity.type
_entity.pdbx_description
1 polymer ?
#
loop_
_entity_poly.entity_id
_entity_poly.type
_entity_poly.pdbx_seq_one_letter_code
_entity_poly.pdbx_strand_id
1 'polypeptide(L)'
;MTQTDYNGWTNRATWNVALHIGNDQFLYNTALACVEYKEENETPYDKFIRCMLNCENDTTGDDIRWDDDTINRDEINDMMLELAE
;
A
#
# COMPACT_ATOMS: atom_id res chain seq x y z
N MET A 1 -22.30 1.94 18.53
CA MET A 1 -21.96 2.73 17.36
C MET A 1 -20.93 1.99 16.52
N THR A 2 -21.21 1.88 15.29
CA THR A 2 -20.31 1.21 14.39
C THR A 2 -19.16 2.12 14.02
N GLN A 3 -17.97 1.62 14.19
CA GLN A 3 -16.80 2.37 13.80
C GLN A 3 -16.47 2.08 12.37
N THR A 4 -16.69 3.04 11.51
CA THR A 4 -16.35 2.90 10.10
C THR A 4 -15.20 3.81 9.71
N ASP A 5 -14.68 4.54 10.67
CA ASP A 5 -13.60 5.48 10.41
C ASP A 5 -12.27 4.76 10.58
N TYR A 6 -11.55 4.61 9.49
CA TYR A 6 -10.23 4.01 9.50
C TYR A 6 -9.19 5.12 9.36
N ASN A 7 -9.27 6.11 10.25
CA ASN A 7 -8.31 7.21 10.28
C ASN A 7 -8.27 7.99 8.97
N GLY A 8 -9.44 8.15 8.35
CA GLY A 8 -9.55 8.86 7.09
C GLY A 8 -9.42 7.99 5.85
N TRP A 9 -9.12 6.71 6.04
CA TRP A 9 -9.03 5.80 4.90
C TRP A 9 -10.41 5.30 4.50
N THR A 10 -10.57 4.97 3.22
CA THR A 10 -11.87 4.59 2.68
C THR A 10 -12.48 3.37 3.35
N ASN A 11 -11.65 2.36 3.64
CA ASN A 11 -12.14 1.11 4.20
C ASN A 11 -11.03 0.39 4.95
N ARG A 12 -11.37 -0.75 5.53
CA ARG A 12 -10.44 -1.51 6.34
C ARG A 12 -9.25 -2.01 5.53
N ALA A 13 -9.48 -2.49 4.32
CA ALA A 13 -8.39 -3.03 3.51
C ALA A 13 -7.37 -1.94 3.20
N THR A 14 -7.84 -0.76 2.81
CA THR A 14 -6.95 0.36 2.52
C THR A 14 -6.17 0.77 3.76
N TRP A 15 -6.87 0.93 4.88
CA TRP A 15 -6.24 1.27 6.15
C TRP A 15 -5.17 0.24 6.53
N ASN A 16 -5.49 -1.04 6.37
CA ASN A 16 -4.57 -2.10 6.77
C ASN A 16 -3.28 -2.07 5.96
N VAL A 17 -3.40 -1.89 4.65
CA VAL A 17 -2.23 -1.80 3.79
C VAL A 17 -1.37 -0.60 4.19
N ALA A 18 -2.01 0.55 4.41
CA ALA A 18 -1.28 1.75 4.81
C ALA A 18 -0.58 1.55 6.14
N LEU A 19 -1.25 0.90 7.07
CA LEU A 19 -0.68 0.64 8.39
C LEU A 19 0.57 -0.24 8.29
N HIS A 20 0.50 -1.30 7.52
CA HIS A 20 1.64 -2.21 7.40
C HIS A 20 2.80 -1.54 6.68
N ILE A 21 2.53 -0.78 5.62
CA ILE A 21 3.60 -0.08 4.91
C ILE A 21 4.29 0.91 5.85
N GLY A 22 3.53 1.61 6.68
CA GLY A 22 4.09 2.61 7.56
C GLY A 22 4.86 2.04 8.75
N ASN A 23 4.53 0.82 9.16
CA ASN A 23 5.10 0.26 10.40
C ASN A 23 6.16 -0.81 10.18
N ASP A 24 6.32 -1.31 8.96
CA ASP A 24 7.29 -2.35 8.65
C ASP A 24 8.43 -1.73 7.85
N GLN A 25 9.65 -1.84 8.35
CA GLN A 25 10.79 -1.18 7.73
C GLN A 25 11.02 -1.69 6.30
N PHE A 26 10.88 -2.99 6.08
CA PHE A 26 11.05 -3.55 4.74
C PHE A 26 10.00 -2.99 3.78
N LEU A 27 8.74 -2.97 4.21
CA LEU A 27 7.66 -2.47 3.36
C LEU A 27 7.82 -0.97 3.11
N TYR A 28 8.21 -0.23 4.13
CA TYR A 28 8.43 1.21 4.01
C TYR A 28 9.53 1.49 2.98
N ASN A 29 10.65 0.79 3.09
CA ASN A 29 11.75 0.99 2.15
C ASN A 29 11.37 0.56 0.75
N THR A 30 10.60 -0.52 0.62
CA THR A 30 10.11 -0.98 -0.67
C THR A 30 9.20 0.07 -1.30
N ALA A 31 8.32 0.67 -0.49
CA ALA A 31 7.41 1.71 -0.98
C ALA A 31 8.19 2.90 -1.52
N LEU A 32 9.22 3.34 -0.80
CA LEU A 32 10.05 4.46 -1.26
C LEU A 32 10.73 4.14 -2.58
N ALA A 33 11.25 2.93 -2.72
CA ALA A 33 11.88 2.51 -3.96
C ALA A 33 10.88 2.48 -5.10
N CYS A 34 9.64 2.07 -4.82
CA CYS A 34 8.61 2.03 -5.85
C CYS A 34 8.28 3.43 -6.36
N VAL A 35 8.24 4.42 -5.47
CA VAL A 35 8.01 5.79 -5.90
C VAL A 35 9.14 6.28 -6.80
N GLU A 36 10.37 5.95 -6.45
CA GLU A 36 11.53 6.45 -7.17
C GLU A 36 11.71 5.79 -8.52
N TYR A 37 11.43 4.49 -8.62
CA TYR A 37 11.80 3.70 -9.80
C TYR A 37 10.63 3.21 -10.64
N LYS A 38 9.42 3.72 -10.39
CA LYS A 38 8.27 3.28 -11.16
C LYS A 38 8.38 3.70 -12.62
N GLU A 39 7.71 2.96 -13.50
CA GLU A 39 7.61 3.34 -14.89
C GLU A 39 6.69 4.55 -15.03
N GLU A 40 6.80 5.23 -16.17
CA GLU A 40 6.00 6.44 -16.38
C GLU A 40 4.50 6.17 -16.39
N ASN A 41 4.11 5.00 -16.87
CA ASN A 41 2.70 4.68 -17.03
C ASN A 41 2.15 3.79 -15.93
N GLU A 42 2.84 3.73 -14.80
CA GLU A 42 2.33 2.97 -13.66
C GLU A 42 2.36 3.84 -12.41
N THR A 43 1.52 3.47 -11.43
CA THR A 43 1.51 4.16 -10.15
C THR A 43 2.49 3.49 -9.20
N PRO A 44 2.90 4.20 -8.13
CA PRO A 44 3.78 3.57 -7.13
C PRO A 44 3.19 2.30 -6.55
N TYR A 45 1.90 2.30 -6.27
CA TYR A 45 1.29 1.12 -5.66
C TYR A 45 1.21 -0.05 -6.64
N ASP A 46 0.99 0.22 -7.94
CA ASP A 46 1.00 -0.85 -8.92
C ASP A 46 2.37 -1.55 -8.95
N LYS A 47 3.44 -0.76 -8.89
CA LYS A 47 4.77 -1.34 -8.82
C LYS A 47 4.97 -2.10 -7.52
N PHE A 48 4.45 -1.57 -6.42
CA PHE A 48 4.56 -2.21 -5.12
C PHE A 48 3.88 -3.59 -5.15
N ILE A 49 2.68 -3.66 -5.71
CA ILE A 49 1.96 -4.93 -5.83
C ILE A 49 2.80 -5.92 -6.62
N ARG A 50 3.33 -5.49 -7.76
CA ARG A 50 4.13 -6.36 -8.60
C ARG A 50 5.34 -6.88 -7.85
N CYS A 51 6.01 -6.02 -7.10
CA CYS A 51 7.17 -6.44 -6.32
C CYS A 51 6.80 -7.44 -5.23
N MET A 52 5.69 -7.19 -4.54
CA MET A 52 5.27 -8.08 -3.48
C MET A 52 4.90 -9.46 -4.02
N LEU A 53 4.17 -9.50 -5.13
CA LEU A 53 3.79 -10.78 -5.73
C LEU A 53 5.00 -11.54 -6.24
N ASN A 54 5.98 -10.83 -6.79
CA ASN A 54 7.21 -11.47 -7.25
C ASN A 54 8.03 -12.05 -6.10
N CYS A 55 7.88 -11.51 -4.91
CA CYS A 55 8.55 -12.01 -3.73
C CYS A 55 7.72 -13.07 -3.00
N GLU A 56 6.60 -13.48 -3.60
CA GLU A 56 5.67 -14.45 -3.01
C GLU A 56 5.11 -13.96 -1.68
N ASN A 57 5.05 -12.65 -1.51
CA ASN A 57 4.45 -12.02 -0.34
C ASN A 57 3.14 -11.39 -0.78
N ASP A 58 2.07 -12.19 -0.76
CA ASP A 58 0.80 -11.83 -1.39
C ASP A 58 -0.09 -10.99 -0.50
N THR A 59 0.11 -11.01 0.81
CA THR A 59 -0.81 -10.40 1.76
C THR A 59 -0.06 -9.65 2.84
N THR A 60 -0.80 -8.76 3.53
CA THR A 60 -0.29 -8.17 4.77
C THR A 60 -0.29 -9.24 5.85
N GLY A 61 0.26 -8.90 7.01
CA GLY A 61 0.24 -9.79 8.15
C GLY A 61 -1.17 -10.13 8.63
N ASP A 62 -2.16 -9.36 8.21
CA ASP A 62 -3.57 -9.58 8.55
C ASP A 62 -4.35 -10.23 7.42
N ASP A 63 -3.67 -10.84 6.48
CA ASP A 63 -4.27 -11.60 5.36
C ASP A 63 -5.03 -10.73 4.35
N ILE A 64 -4.74 -9.46 4.27
CA ILE A 64 -5.29 -8.59 3.23
C ILE A 64 -4.36 -8.64 2.03
N ARG A 65 -4.86 -9.06 0.88
CA ARG A 65 -4.05 -9.12 -0.34
C ARG A 65 -3.69 -7.72 -0.79
N TRP A 66 -2.45 -7.56 -1.23
CA TRP A 66 -2.00 -6.26 -1.75
C TRP A 66 -2.83 -5.82 -2.94
N ASP A 67 -3.35 -6.76 -3.72
CA ASP A 67 -4.15 -6.46 -4.90
C ASP A 67 -5.66 -6.63 -4.66
N ASP A 68 -6.10 -6.54 -3.42
CA ASP A 68 -7.51 -6.64 -3.07
C ASP A 68 -8.29 -5.54 -3.78
N ASP A 69 -9.42 -5.91 -4.39
CA ASP A 69 -10.22 -4.99 -5.19
C ASP A 69 -10.80 -3.84 -4.39
N THR A 70 -10.96 -4.01 -3.08
CA THR A 70 -11.56 -2.97 -2.25
C THR A 70 -10.57 -1.89 -1.84
N ILE A 71 -9.27 -2.11 -2.06
CA ILE A 71 -8.27 -1.11 -1.69
C ILE A 71 -8.42 0.12 -2.57
N ASN A 72 -8.51 1.28 -1.92
CA ASN A 72 -8.50 2.55 -2.64
C ASN A 72 -7.07 2.89 -3.00
N ARG A 73 -6.68 2.53 -4.22
CA ARG A 73 -5.28 2.66 -4.64
C ARG A 73 -4.81 4.10 -4.71
N ASP A 74 -5.74 5.02 -5.01
CA ASP A 74 -5.37 6.43 -5.05
C ASP A 74 -4.91 6.92 -3.68
N GLU A 75 -5.58 6.49 -2.62
CA GLU A 75 -5.19 6.86 -1.28
C GLU A 75 -3.81 6.31 -0.93
N ILE A 76 -3.54 5.08 -1.32
CA ILE A 76 -2.24 4.48 -1.04
C ILE A 76 -1.15 5.17 -1.86
N ASN A 77 -1.44 5.47 -3.14
CA ASN A 77 -0.47 6.19 -3.97
C ASN A 77 -0.13 7.55 -3.36
N ASP A 78 -1.13 8.28 -2.88
CA ASP A 78 -0.89 9.58 -2.25
C ASP A 78 -0.03 9.43 -1.01
N MET A 79 -0.29 8.40 -0.21
CA MET A 79 0.51 8.14 0.98
C MET A 79 1.96 7.86 0.61
N MET A 80 2.18 7.00 -0.40
CA MET A 80 3.53 6.64 -0.81
C MET A 80 4.29 7.86 -1.32
N LEU A 81 3.63 8.72 -2.08
CA LEU A 81 4.26 9.94 -2.55
C LEU A 81 4.66 10.85 -1.39
N GLU A 82 3.81 10.92 -0.37
CA GLU A 82 4.12 11.73 0.81
C GLU A 82 5.31 11.16 1.58
N LEU A 83 5.39 9.84 1.69
CA LEU A 83 6.51 9.22 2.38
C LEU A 83 7.84 9.55 1.71
N ALA A 84 7.83 9.74 0.40
CA ALA A 84 9.03 9.97 -0.38
C ALA A 84 9.47 11.44 -0.42
N GLU A 85 8.68 12.34 0.15
CA GLU A 85 9.02 13.77 0.14
C GLU A 85 10.17 14.12 1.06
#